data_3dc79ee9ee7b7b16d63527f8a81b1c27
#
_entry.id   3dc79ee9ee7b7b16d63527f8a81b1c27
#
_cell.length_a   1.000
_cell.length_b   1.000
_cell.length_c   1.000
_cell.angle_alpha   90.00
_cell.angle_beta   90.00
_cell.angle_gamma   90.00
#
_symmetry.space_group_name_H-M   'P 1'
#
loop_
_entity.id
_entity.type
_entity.pdbx_description
1 polymer ?
#
loop_
_entity_poly.entity_id
_entity_poly.type
_entity_poly.pdbx_seq_one_letter_code
_entity_poly.pdbx_strand_id
1 'polypeptide(L)'
;MIKHFLTAAVLCSLVLVSGCTGISRGIAEAVLDRKVEDTRQCQMQGPKFGGLQQSLDKHASDANGTTKVLMVHGISHHTAGYSNRFRDRLAASLGLEIVDPEVKTIQLSAPDIMPAQDGTPPELGTLRITRHSNRNDKRSLLFYELTWSPITEEEKKLILYDTANTEGLARSGINHTMKGFLNATVPDLLIYMGDGHDKITASVRESVCWMFSSDWFGLPAGGGRYACHQWQGTAMEQVANDDYFFITHSLGSRITLDTIQSFVTDSKSALPGSRLESIRGLVRDKDFTVFMLANQLPLLQLGREAPAVTGKFREYCTANGELKAQRILHRLNIVAFSDPNDILSYPVQDDFAQQHIDSRICPRLANVSINVAQQRDIFGAASFADPLTAHNGYLEDPRVISLITNGTGDGEKTEPADGKCSWQEMRRTPKPETPAAQP
;
A
#
# COMPACT_ATOMS: atom_id res chain seq x y z
N MET A 1 0.92 12.72 58.98
CA MET A 1 1.65 12.27 57.77
C MET A 1 0.84 11.36 56.84
N ILE A 2 0.05 10.43 57.32
CA ILE A 2 -0.72 9.49 56.49
C ILE A 2 -1.85 10.16 55.68
N LYS A 3 -2.50 11.23 56.18
CA LYS A 3 -3.57 11.95 55.48
C LYS A 3 -3.10 12.71 54.23
N HIS A 4 -1.88 13.16 54.17
CA HIS A 4 -1.33 13.89 53.00
C HIS A 4 -0.85 12.95 51.89
N PHE A 5 -0.52 11.69 52.22
CA PHE A 5 -0.17 10.67 51.24
C PHE A 5 -1.40 10.14 50.48
N LEU A 6 -2.53 10.00 51.16
CA LEU A 6 -3.79 9.58 50.50
C LEU A 6 -4.34 10.66 49.56
N THR A 7 -4.20 11.94 49.91
CA THR A 7 -4.68 13.04 49.04
C THR A 7 -3.83 13.19 47.79
N ALA A 8 -2.52 12.97 47.88
CA ALA A 8 -1.62 13.00 46.71
C ALA A 8 -1.85 11.81 45.78
N ALA A 9 -2.14 10.60 46.30
CA ALA A 9 -2.44 9.42 45.50
C ALA A 9 -3.78 9.53 44.79
N VAL A 10 -4.79 10.17 45.40
CA VAL A 10 -6.11 10.41 44.76
C VAL A 10 -6.04 11.49 43.68
N LEU A 11 -5.21 12.55 43.86
CA LEU A 11 -4.97 13.53 42.80
C LEU A 11 -4.18 12.96 41.64
N CYS A 12 -3.19 12.09 41.85
CA CYS A 12 -2.49 11.40 40.74
C CYS A 12 -3.42 10.46 39.95
N SER A 13 -4.33 9.75 40.61
CA SER A 13 -5.26 8.86 39.91
C SER A 13 -6.34 9.62 39.11
N LEU A 14 -6.73 10.81 39.56
CA LEU A 14 -7.68 11.67 38.82
C LEU A 14 -7.07 12.31 37.56
N VAL A 15 -5.76 12.57 37.54
CA VAL A 15 -5.06 13.09 36.34
C VAL A 15 -4.88 12.02 35.26
N LEU A 16 -4.79 10.74 35.66
CA LEU A 16 -4.66 9.63 34.70
C LEU A 16 -5.98 9.24 34.00
N VAL A 17 -7.13 9.61 34.57
CA VAL A 17 -8.45 9.24 34.03
C VAL A 17 -9.05 10.33 33.12
N SER A 18 -8.56 11.59 33.23
CA SER A 18 -9.09 12.73 32.44
C SER A 18 -8.41 12.95 31.09
N GLY A 19 -7.58 12.03 30.62
CA GLY A 19 -6.60 12.21 29.54
C GLY A 19 -7.12 12.11 28.09
N CYS A 20 -8.43 12.15 27.83
CA CYS A 20 -8.95 12.01 26.46
C CYS A 20 -9.78 13.18 25.94
N THR A 21 -9.63 14.37 26.48
CA THR A 21 -10.25 15.56 25.89
C THR A 21 -9.19 16.65 25.67
N GLY A 22 -9.32 17.40 24.58
CA GLY A 22 -8.32 18.32 24.03
C GLY A 22 -7.56 19.31 24.93
N ILE A 23 -7.91 19.39 26.22
CA ILE A 23 -7.22 20.23 27.21
C ILE A 23 -5.93 19.56 27.71
N SER A 24 -5.88 18.22 27.74
CA SER A 24 -4.67 17.48 28.14
C SER A 24 -3.56 17.54 27.07
N ARG A 25 -3.92 17.77 25.82
CA ARG A 25 -2.96 17.90 24.73
C ARG A 25 -2.10 19.14 24.85
N GLY A 26 -2.71 20.28 25.17
CA GLY A 26 -1.99 21.55 25.33
C GLY A 26 -1.07 21.60 26.56
N ILE A 27 -1.45 20.96 27.66
CA ILE A 27 -0.62 20.91 28.90
C ILE A 27 0.49 19.88 28.71
N ALA A 28 0.23 18.74 28.08
CA ALA A 28 1.25 17.76 27.76
C ALA A 28 2.27 18.31 26.74
N GLU A 29 1.84 19.06 25.75
CA GLU A 29 2.72 19.72 24.78
C GLU A 29 3.57 20.82 25.42
N ALA A 30 3.03 21.61 26.34
CA ALA A 30 3.76 22.69 27.04
C ALA A 30 4.80 22.17 28.06
N VAL A 31 4.59 21.00 28.64
CA VAL A 31 5.55 20.36 29.56
C VAL A 31 6.60 19.54 28.82
N LEU A 32 6.31 19.14 27.57
CA LEU A 32 7.17 18.31 26.71
C LEU A 32 8.01 19.12 25.72
N ASP A 33 7.98 20.44 25.74
CA ASP A 33 8.75 21.32 24.84
C ASP A 33 10.26 21.38 25.16
N ARG A 34 10.82 20.28 25.66
CA ARG A 34 12.23 19.97 25.47
C ARG A 34 12.40 19.59 24.01
N LYS A 35 13.31 20.21 23.29
CA LYS A 35 13.80 19.77 21.99
C LYS A 35 14.05 18.25 22.07
N VAL A 36 13.06 17.45 21.72
CA VAL A 36 13.23 16.01 21.62
C VAL A 36 14.12 15.81 20.40
N GLU A 37 15.31 15.27 20.63
CA GLU A 37 16.22 14.90 19.56
C GLU A 37 15.48 13.94 18.63
N ASP A 38 15.51 14.21 17.32
CA ASP A 38 14.89 13.33 16.34
C ASP A 38 15.70 12.03 16.25
N THR A 39 15.26 11.00 16.96
CA THR A 39 15.89 9.68 17.01
C THR A 39 15.35 8.73 15.94
N ARG A 40 14.52 9.21 15.03
CA ARG A 40 13.94 8.38 13.98
C ARG A 40 15.04 7.82 13.06
N GLN A 41 14.97 6.53 12.83
CA GLN A 41 15.94 5.77 12.04
C GLN A 41 15.29 5.21 10.79
N CYS A 42 16.13 4.87 9.81
CA CYS A 42 15.74 4.19 8.59
C CYS A 42 16.82 3.16 8.24
N GLN A 43 16.40 1.92 8.03
CA GLN A 43 17.29 0.81 7.66
C GLN A 43 16.72 0.09 6.44
N MET A 44 17.57 -0.19 5.48
CA MET A 44 17.19 -0.89 4.25
C MET A 44 17.91 -2.24 4.18
N GLN A 45 17.19 -3.26 3.70
CA GLN A 45 17.72 -4.61 3.53
C GLN A 45 17.26 -5.17 2.18
N GLY A 46 18.07 -6.03 1.58
CA GLY A 46 17.77 -6.66 0.30
C GLY A 46 18.35 -5.94 -0.90
N PRO A 47 17.87 -6.21 -2.12
CA PRO A 47 18.40 -5.63 -3.34
C PRO A 47 18.08 -4.15 -3.46
N LYS A 48 18.96 -3.41 -4.13
CA LYS A 48 18.67 -2.03 -4.54
C LYS A 48 17.45 -1.99 -5.46
N PHE A 49 16.70 -0.89 -5.39
CA PHE A 49 15.50 -0.66 -6.19
C PHE A 49 15.49 0.74 -6.80
N GLY A 50 14.85 0.86 -7.94
CA GLY A 50 14.65 2.14 -8.63
C GLY A 50 13.45 2.90 -8.07
N GLY A 51 13.48 4.23 -8.20
CA GLY A 51 12.36 5.12 -7.91
C GLY A 51 11.68 5.64 -9.17
N LEU A 52 10.68 6.50 -8.97
CA LEU A 52 9.91 7.11 -10.08
C LEU A 52 10.78 8.01 -10.96
N GLN A 53 11.79 8.68 -10.40
CA GLN A 53 12.66 9.60 -11.12
C GLN A 53 13.38 8.93 -12.29
N GLN A 54 13.85 7.69 -12.09
CA GLN A 54 14.54 6.95 -13.15
C GLN A 54 13.62 6.67 -14.36
N SER A 55 12.36 6.35 -14.10
CA SER A 55 11.35 6.16 -15.15
C SER A 55 11.05 7.48 -15.88
N LEU A 56 10.87 8.57 -15.13
CA LEU A 56 10.62 9.88 -15.71
C LEU A 56 11.79 10.37 -16.57
N ASP A 57 13.02 10.18 -16.13
CA ASP A 57 14.22 10.58 -16.88
C ASP A 57 14.41 9.75 -18.16
N LYS A 58 14.10 8.44 -18.09
CA LYS A 58 14.05 7.56 -19.26
C LYS A 58 13.04 8.08 -20.29
N HIS A 59 11.83 8.45 -19.88
CA HIS A 59 10.79 8.96 -20.78
C HIS A 59 11.03 10.40 -21.24
N ALA A 60 11.80 11.21 -20.51
CA ALA A 60 12.23 12.53 -20.97
C ALA A 60 13.12 12.44 -22.21
N SER A 61 13.96 11.39 -22.29
CA SER A 61 14.86 11.15 -23.42
C SER A 61 14.17 10.41 -24.58
N ASP A 62 13.23 9.52 -24.28
CA ASP A 62 12.59 8.60 -25.22
C ASP A 62 11.06 8.84 -25.27
N ALA A 63 10.64 9.95 -25.75
CA ALA A 63 9.27 10.56 -25.77
C ALA A 63 8.04 9.61 -25.96
N ASN A 64 8.21 8.29 -25.94
CA ASN A 64 7.18 7.32 -26.30
C ASN A 64 6.50 6.64 -25.11
N GLY A 65 6.93 6.87 -23.87
CA GLY A 65 6.39 6.20 -22.69
C GLY A 65 5.93 7.17 -21.61
N THR A 66 5.15 6.66 -20.68
CA THR A 66 4.59 7.39 -19.54
C THR A 66 4.85 6.62 -18.25
N THR A 67 5.24 7.33 -17.19
CA THR A 67 5.29 6.77 -15.84
C THR A 67 3.86 6.72 -15.28
N LYS A 68 3.41 5.55 -14.87
CA LYS A 68 2.06 5.32 -14.34
C LYS A 68 2.13 4.77 -12.92
N VAL A 69 1.38 5.38 -12.01
CA VAL A 69 1.33 5.02 -10.59
C VAL A 69 -0.10 4.72 -10.19
N LEU A 70 -0.35 3.53 -9.61
CA LEU A 70 -1.62 3.19 -8.98
C LEU A 70 -1.48 3.23 -7.45
N MET A 71 -2.28 4.07 -6.80
CA MET A 71 -2.40 4.13 -5.33
C MET A 71 -3.58 3.29 -4.86
N VAL A 72 -3.33 2.35 -3.95
CA VAL A 72 -4.35 1.46 -3.35
C VAL A 72 -4.31 1.61 -1.84
N HIS A 73 -5.41 2.11 -1.25
CA HIS A 73 -5.52 2.31 0.19
C HIS A 73 -5.72 1.01 0.97
N GLY A 74 -5.54 1.09 2.28
CA GLY A 74 -5.77 0.00 3.22
C GLY A 74 -7.20 -0.08 3.75
N ILE A 75 -7.31 -0.55 4.99
CA ILE A 75 -8.56 -0.65 5.75
C ILE A 75 -9.13 0.73 6.09
N SER A 76 -10.39 0.75 6.53
CA SER A 76 -11.16 1.95 6.90
C SER A 76 -11.86 2.64 5.73
N HIS A 77 -12.73 3.59 6.07
CA HIS A 77 -13.45 4.39 5.08
C HIS A 77 -12.52 5.41 4.42
N HIS A 78 -12.50 5.41 3.09
CA HIS A 78 -11.79 6.38 2.28
C HIS A 78 -12.74 7.03 1.28
N THR A 79 -12.60 8.34 1.11
CA THR A 79 -13.32 9.09 0.09
C THR A 79 -12.39 9.41 -1.08
N ALA A 80 -12.95 9.58 -2.27
CA ALA A 80 -12.19 9.98 -3.45
C ALA A 80 -11.41 11.27 -3.17
N GLY A 81 -10.11 11.26 -3.44
CA GLY A 81 -9.18 12.34 -3.11
C GLY A 81 -8.39 12.12 -1.81
N TYR A 82 -8.51 10.97 -1.16
CA TYR A 82 -7.78 10.64 0.08
C TYR A 82 -6.26 10.78 -0.07
N SER A 83 -5.74 10.55 -1.25
CA SER A 83 -4.30 10.60 -1.53
C SER A 83 -3.81 11.95 -2.06
N ASN A 84 -4.66 12.97 -2.21
CA ASN A 84 -4.30 14.25 -2.84
C ASN A 84 -3.03 14.85 -2.23
N ARG A 85 -2.94 14.91 -0.89
CA ARG A 85 -1.79 15.51 -0.20
C ARG A 85 -0.49 14.74 -0.44
N PHE A 86 -0.57 13.41 -0.43
CA PHE A 86 0.58 12.55 -0.73
C PHE A 86 1.01 12.69 -2.19
N ARG A 87 0.06 12.61 -3.13
CA ARG A 87 0.30 12.81 -4.56
C ARG A 87 0.98 14.16 -4.85
N ASP A 88 0.49 15.23 -4.23
CA ASP A 88 1.03 16.57 -4.47
C ASP A 88 2.48 16.70 -3.93
N ARG A 89 2.79 16.08 -2.79
CA ARG A 89 4.16 16.01 -2.27
C ARG A 89 5.07 15.16 -3.17
N LEU A 90 4.55 14.03 -3.67
CA LEU A 90 5.27 13.17 -4.60
C LEU A 90 5.60 13.92 -5.89
N ALA A 91 4.60 14.59 -6.49
CA ALA A 91 4.78 15.40 -7.68
C ALA A 91 5.79 16.55 -7.46
N ALA A 92 5.69 17.26 -6.35
CA ALA A 92 6.64 18.32 -5.99
C ALA A 92 8.08 17.78 -5.83
N SER A 93 8.25 16.62 -5.20
CA SER A 93 9.57 15.96 -5.08
C SER A 93 10.18 15.57 -6.43
N LEU A 94 9.33 15.28 -7.43
CA LEU A 94 9.72 14.95 -8.80
C LEU A 94 9.86 16.19 -9.71
N GLY A 95 9.60 17.39 -9.19
CA GLY A 95 9.61 18.61 -9.98
C GLY A 95 8.50 18.66 -11.05
N LEU A 96 7.35 18.03 -10.75
CA LEU A 96 6.18 17.97 -11.62
C LEU A 96 5.06 18.87 -11.11
N GLU A 97 4.28 19.42 -12.04
CA GLU A 97 3.08 20.22 -11.76
C GLU A 97 1.84 19.56 -12.36
N ILE A 98 0.66 19.85 -11.84
CA ILE A 98 -0.61 19.50 -12.48
C ILE A 98 -0.72 20.32 -13.76
N VAL A 99 -0.73 19.65 -14.91
CA VAL A 99 -0.84 20.32 -16.20
C VAL A 99 -2.25 20.35 -16.74
N ASP A 100 -3.09 19.45 -16.27
CA ASP A 100 -4.49 19.38 -16.61
C ASP A 100 -5.31 19.52 -15.33
N PRO A 101 -6.08 20.60 -15.16
CA PRO A 101 -6.93 20.79 -13.98
C PRO A 101 -8.08 19.76 -13.92
N GLU A 102 -8.37 19.09 -15.03
CA GLU A 102 -9.40 18.06 -15.10
C GLU A 102 -8.93 16.79 -14.38
N VAL A 103 -9.71 16.34 -13.43
CA VAL A 103 -9.55 15.03 -12.82
C VAL A 103 -10.49 14.06 -13.53
N LYS A 104 -9.93 13.07 -14.21
CA LYS A 104 -10.74 12.01 -14.81
C LYS A 104 -11.19 11.04 -13.73
N THR A 105 -12.48 10.70 -13.74
CA THR A 105 -13.10 9.84 -12.73
C THR A 105 -13.88 8.72 -13.43
N ILE A 106 -13.63 7.49 -13.03
CA ILE A 106 -14.27 6.29 -13.55
C ILE A 106 -14.92 5.55 -12.38
N GLN A 107 -16.23 5.33 -12.46
CA GLN A 107 -16.90 4.35 -11.61
C GLN A 107 -16.60 2.97 -12.20
N LEU A 108 -15.89 2.13 -11.44
CA LEU A 108 -15.41 0.85 -11.94
C LEU A 108 -16.55 -0.16 -12.10
N SER A 109 -16.52 -0.93 -13.18
CA SER A 109 -17.47 -1.98 -13.49
C SER A 109 -16.76 -3.15 -14.16
N ALA A 110 -17.17 -4.37 -13.82
CA ALA A 110 -16.63 -5.61 -14.40
C ALA A 110 -17.77 -6.62 -14.66
N PRO A 111 -18.72 -6.32 -15.59
CA PRO A 111 -19.92 -7.14 -15.78
C PRO A 111 -19.62 -8.57 -16.24
N ASP A 112 -18.48 -8.82 -16.87
CA ASP A 112 -18.10 -10.16 -17.33
C ASP A 112 -17.57 -11.04 -16.19
N ILE A 113 -17.00 -10.42 -15.16
CA ILE A 113 -16.46 -11.11 -13.97
C ILE A 113 -17.52 -11.19 -12.89
N MET A 114 -18.28 -10.11 -12.75
CA MET A 114 -19.35 -9.94 -11.76
C MET A 114 -20.63 -9.49 -12.46
N PRO A 115 -21.46 -10.42 -12.87
CA PRO A 115 -22.73 -10.09 -13.50
C PRO A 115 -23.64 -9.30 -12.54
N ALA A 116 -24.46 -8.44 -13.13
CA ALA A 116 -25.44 -7.67 -12.39
C ALA A 116 -26.41 -8.61 -11.63
N GLN A 117 -26.60 -8.32 -10.35
CA GLN A 117 -27.67 -8.92 -9.56
C GLN A 117 -28.88 -8.00 -9.67
N ASP A 118 -30.04 -8.57 -10.03
CA ASP A 118 -31.29 -7.82 -10.21
C ASP A 118 -31.17 -6.60 -11.17
N GLY A 119 -30.33 -6.73 -12.18
CA GLY A 119 -30.10 -5.68 -13.16
C GLY A 119 -29.16 -4.55 -12.70
N THR A 120 -28.66 -4.60 -11.46
CA THR A 120 -27.74 -3.60 -10.91
C THR A 120 -26.31 -4.17 -10.90
N PRO A 121 -25.37 -3.59 -11.67
CA PRO A 121 -23.96 -4.00 -11.61
C PRO A 121 -23.38 -3.74 -10.21
N PRO A 122 -22.54 -4.64 -9.69
CA PRO A 122 -21.91 -4.44 -8.41
C PRO A 122 -21.03 -3.17 -8.44
N GLU A 123 -20.97 -2.45 -7.33
CA GLU A 123 -20.06 -1.35 -7.14
C GLU A 123 -18.65 -1.91 -6.89
N LEU A 124 -17.68 -1.48 -7.72
CA LEU A 124 -16.27 -1.87 -7.61
C LEU A 124 -15.38 -0.69 -7.15
N GLY A 125 -16.01 0.44 -6.77
CA GLY A 125 -15.29 1.62 -6.35
C GLY A 125 -15.04 2.63 -7.46
N THR A 126 -14.22 3.63 -7.13
CA THR A 126 -13.93 4.79 -8.00
C THR A 126 -12.45 4.89 -8.29
N LEU A 127 -12.10 5.06 -9.55
CA LEU A 127 -10.74 5.35 -10.00
C LEU A 127 -10.65 6.81 -10.43
N ARG A 128 -9.80 7.60 -9.74
CA ARG A 128 -9.49 8.98 -10.11
C ARG A 128 -8.11 9.05 -10.72
N ILE A 129 -7.99 9.80 -11.80
CA ILE A 129 -6.75 9.89 -12.56
C ILE A 129 -6.39 11.37 -12.72
N THR A 130 -5.14 11.70 -12.37
CA THR A 130 -4.56 13.04 -12.55
C THR A 130 -3.29 12.96 -13.36
N ARG A 131 -3.04 14.01 -14.15
CA ARG A 131 -1.85 14.13 -14.99
C ARG A 131 -0.92 15.20 -14.44
N HIS A 132 0.33 14.84 -14.25
CA HIS A 132 1.41 15.72 -13.83
C HIS A 132 2.50 15.73 -14.90
N SER A 133 3.09 16.87 -15.15
CA SER A 133 4.18 17.00 -16.13
C SER A 133 5.08 18.17 -15.73
N ASN A 134 6.27 18.17 -16.27
CA ASN A 134 7.14 19.33 -16.25
C ASN A 134 6.99 20.09 -17.59
N ARG A 135 6.78 21.38 -17.52
CA ARG A 135 6.59 22.23 -18.73
C ARG A 135 7.84 22.34 -19.60
N ASN A 136 9.01 22.14 -19.00
CA ASN A 136 10.30 22.34 -19.66
C ASN A 136 10.84 21.06 -20.31
N ASP A 137 10.31 19.91 -19.96
CA ASP A 137 10.72 18.61 -20.48
C ASP A 137 9.49 17.71 -20.71
N LYS A 138 9.71 16.53 -21.30
CA LYS A 138 8.62 15.60 -21.67
C LYS A 138 8.22 14.66 -20.54
N ARG A 139 8.71 14.86 -19.31
CA ARG A 139 8.35 14.00 -18.17
C ARG A 139 6.86 14.07 -17.90
N SER A 140 6.22 12.93 -17.86
CA SER A 140 4.77 12.80 -17.62
C SER A 140 4.49 11.66 -16.66
N LEU A 141 3.68 11.97 -15.65
CA LEU A 141 3.19 11.03 -14.65
C LEU A 141 1.67 10.99 -14.70
N LEU A 142 1.08 9.80 -14.86
CA LEU A 142 -0.32 9.55 -14.61
C LEU A 142 -0.47 8.90 -13.24
N PHE A 143 -1.18 9.57 -12.34
CA PHE A 143 -1.44 9.08 -11.00
C PHE A 143 -2.90 8.62 -10.90
N TYR A 144 -3.08 7.33 -10.64
CA TYR A 144 -4.35 6.64 -10.49
C TYR A 144 -4.61 6.43 -9.01
N GLU A 145 -5.72 6.95 -8.49
CA GLU A 145 -6.15 6.77 -7.11
C GLU A 145 -7.38 5.86 -7.09
N LEU A 146 -7.25 4.68 -6.51
CA LEU A 146 -8.37 3.77 -6.34
C LEU A 146 -9.01 3.96 -4.96
N THR A 147 -10.34 4.17 -4.93
CA THR A 147 -11.17 4.14 -3.74
C THR A 147 -12.07 2.92 -3.80
N TRP A 148 -11.70 1.84 -3.08
CA TRP A 148 -12.44 0.58 -3.07
C TRP A 148 -13.30 0.38 -1.81
N SER A 149 -13.10 1.19 -0.75
CA SER A 149 -13.81 1.05 0.54
C SER A 149 -15.35 1.01 0.47
N PRO A 150 -16.04 1.65 -0.51
CA PRO A 150 -17.48 1.52 -0.65
C PRO A 150 -17.99 0.07 -0.80
N ILE A 151 -17.15 -0.84 -1.30
CA ILE A 151 -17.49 -2.26 -1.48
C ILE A 151 -17.91 -2.92 -0.15
N THR A 152 -17.30 -2.49 0.97
CA THR A 152 -17.48 -3.11 2.30
C THR A 152 -18.46 -2.37 3.20
N GLU A 153 -18.95 -1.21 2.79
CA GLU A 153 -19.79 -0.34 3.65
C GLU A 153 -21.11 -0.99 4.04
N GLU A 154 -21.75 -1.71 3.13
CA GLU A 154 -23.03 -2.35 3.42
C GLU A 154 -22.88 -3.42 4.49
N GLU A 155 -21.87 -4.27 4.39
CA GLU A 155 -21.61 -5.33 5.35
C GLU A 155 -21.19 -4.77 6.73
N LYS A 156 -20.46 -3.66 6.77
CA LYS A 156 -20.08 -2.99 8.02
C LYS A 156 -21.28 -2.52 8.85
N LYS A 157 -22.44 -2.29 8.24
CA LYS A 157 -23.66 -1.90 8.95
C LYS A 157 -24.06 -2.92 10.01
N LEU A 158 -23.70 -4.21 9.85
CA LEU A 158 -23.96 -5.27 10.83
C LEU A 158 -23.42 -4.96 12.23
N ILE A 159 -22.37 -4.16 12.34
CA ILE A 159 -21.71 -3.85 13.62
C ILE A 159 -21.71 -2.36 13.96
N LEU A 160 -22.03 -1.49 13.00
CA LEU A 160 -22.00 -0.04 13.21
C LEU A 160 -23.01 0.44 14.24
N TYR A 161 -24.13 -0.29 14.42
CA TYR A 161 -25.12 0.03 15.44
C TYR A 161 -24.52 0.10 16.85
N ASP A 162 -23.50 -0.70 17.14
CA ASP A 162 -22.85 -0.76 18.45
C ASP A 162 -22.06 0.53 18.80
N THR A 163 -21.80 1.39 17.84
CA THR A 163 -21.14 2.68 18.08
C THR A 163 -22.07 3.71 18.72
N ALA A 164 -23.37 3.54 18.57
CA ALA A 164 -24.38 4.50 18.98
C ALA A 164 -24.74 4.46 20.47
N ASN A 165 -24.16 3.52 21.26
CA ASN A 165 -24.48 3.35 22.70
C ASN A 165 -25.98 3.28 23.00
N THR A 166 -26.74 2.52 22.20
CA THR A 166 -28.21 2.48 22.22
C THR A 166 -28.82 1.71 23.39
N GLU A 167 -27.99 0.97 24.16
CA GLU A 167 -28.48 0.08 25.23
C GLU A 167 -28.48 0.69 26.63
N GLY A 168 -28.22 2.00 26.76
CA GLY A 168 -28.24 2.69 28.05
C GLY A 168 -27.09 2.34 29.03
N LEU A 169 -26.19 1.46 28.64
CA LEU A 169 -24.99 1.11 29.41
C LEU A 169 -23.79 1.98 29.00
N ALA A 170 -23.22 2.68 29.98
CA ALA A 170 -22.08 3.55 29.72
C ALA A 170 -20.82 2.75 29.36
N ARG A 171 -20.20 3.04 28.20
CA ARG A 171 -18.89 2.53 27.82
C ARG A 171 -17.81 3.50 28.31
N SER A 172 -16.72 2.96 28.88
CA SER A 172 -15.57 3.81 29.26
C SER A 172 -14.94 4.46 28.01
N GLY A 173 -14.37 5.66 28.16
CA GLY A 173 -13.83 6.43 27.03
C GLY A 173 -12.77 5.68 26.20
N ILE A 174 -11.84 4.98 26.86
CA ILE A 174 -10.80 4.17 26.17
C ILE A 174 -11.47 3.04 25.38
N ASN A 175 -12.40 2.31 26.00
CA ASN A 175 -13.10 1.20 25.33
C ASN A 175 -13.97 1.69 24.16
N HIS A 176 -14.55 2.90 24.28
CA HIS A 176 -15.31 3.50 23.19
C HIS A 176 -14.40 3.79 21.98
N THR A 177 -13.24 4.41 22.21
CA THR A 177 -12.26 4.71 21.16
C THR A 177 -11.73 3.43 20.51
N MET A 178 -11.33 2.43 21.32
CA MET A 178 -10.83 1.14 20.80
C MET A 178 -11.92 0.40 20.00
N LYS A 179 -13.16 0.38 20.47
CA LYS A 179 -14.27 -0.26 19.77
C LYS A 179 -14.57 0.43 18.44
N GLY A 180 -14.56 1.77 18.43
CA GLY A 180 -14.69 2.54 17.18
C GLY A 180 -13.59 2.22 16.18
N PHE A 181 -12.33 2.16 16.62
CA PHE A 181 -11.22 1.75 15.77
C PHE A 181 -11.39 0.33 15.23
N LEU A 182 -11.70 -0.63 16.08
CA LEU A 182 -11.92 -2.02 15.64
C LEU A 182 -13.08 -2.15 14.67
N ASN A 183 -14.21 -1.48 14.93
CA ASN A 183 -15.36 -1.51 14.02
C ASN A 183 -15.08 -0.84 12.66
N ALA A 184 -14.15 0.11 12.60
CA ALA A 184 -13.76 0.76 11.36
C ALA A 184 -12.76 -0.06 10.54
N THR A 185 -11.98 -0.93 11.15
CA THR A 185 -10.79 -1.54 10.53
C THR A 185 -10.89 -3.05 10.34
N VAL A 186 -11.26 -3.77 11.38
CA VAL A 186 -11.31 -5.25 11.36
C VAL A 186 -12.29 -5.81 10.32
N PRO A 187 -13.49 -5.21 10.10
CA PRO A 187 -14.41 -5.73 9.10
C PRO A 187 -13.85 -5.80 7.70
N ASP A 188 -13.10 -4.78 7.26
CA ASP A 188 -12.49 -4.80 5.92
C ASP A 188 -11.58 -6.01 5.72
N LEU A 189 -10.82 -6.33 6.75
CA LEU A 189 -9.95 -7.50 6.73
C LEU A 189 -10.77 -8.80 6.64
N LEU A 190 -11.82 -8.93 7.47
CA LEU A 190 -12.67 -10.12 7.49
C LEU A 190 -13.43 -10.29 6.17
N ILE A 191 -13.98 -9.20 5.62
CA ILE A 191 -14.67 -9.20 4.33
C ILE A 191 -13.70 -9.59 3.21
N TYR A 192 -12.47 -9.03 3.22
CA TYR A 192 -11.45 -9.38 2.24
C TYR A 192 -10.99 -10.84 2.36
N MET A 193 -10.91 -11.40 3.56
CA MET A 193 -10.55 -12.81 3.78
C MET A 193 -11.72 -13.76 3.50
N GLY A 194 -12.94 -13.25 3.40
CA GLY A 194 -14.18 -13.97 3.09
C GLY A 194 -14.72 -13.69 1.69
N ASP A 195 -16.04 -13.58 1.58
CA ASP A 195 -16.77 -13.47 0.31
C ASP A 195 -16.53 -12.16 -0.46
N GLY A 196 -16.04 -11.12 0.21
CA GLY A 196 -15.69 -9.84 -0.44
C GLY A 196 -14.39 -9.87 -1.24
N HIS A 197 -13.58 -10.93 -1.11
CA HIS A 197 -12.29 -11.07 -1.78
C HIS A 197 -12.36 -10.78 -3.28
N ASP A 198 -13.29 -11.42 -3.98
CA ASP A 198 -13.36 -11.34 -5.44
C ASP A 198 -13.78 -9.94 -5.92
N LYS A 199 -14.69 -9.26 -5.19
CA LYS A 199 -15.10 -7.89 -5.52
C LYS A 199 -13.94 -6.90 -5.33
N ILE A 200 -13.24 -6.99 -4.21
CA ILE A 200 -12.12 -6.10 -3.91
C ILE A 200 -10.95 -6.36 -4.87
N THR A 201 -10.67 -7.61 -5.18
CA THR A 201 -9.64 -7.97 -6.17
C THR A 201 -10.03 -7.50 -7.58
N ALA A 202 -11.32 -7.63 -7.96
CA ALA A 202 -11.83 -7.12 -9.24
C ALA A 202 -11.66 -5.60 -9.36
N SER A 203 -11.86 -4.85 -8.28
CA SER A 203 -11.64 -3.40 -8.23
C SER A 203 -10.19 -3.02 -8.61
N VAL A 204 -9.21 -3.68 -8.03
CA VAL A 204 -7.80 -3.44 -8.36
C VAL A 204 -7.47 -3.94 -9.77
N ARG A 205 -8.02 -5.10 -10.19
CA ARG A 205 -7.85 -5.65 -11.55
C ARG A 205 -8.36 -4.69 -12.62
N GLU A 206 -9.55 -4.10 -12.44
CA GLU A 206 -10.09 -3.09 -13.34
C GLU A 206 -9.20 -1.84 -13.38
N SER A 207 -8.70 -1.40 -12.22
CA SER A 207 -7.78 -0.25 -12.14
C SER A 207 -6.48 -0.50 -12.91
N VAL A 208 -5.89 -1.69 -12.79
CA VAL A 208 -4.71 -2.11 -13.54
C VAL A 208 -5.02 -2.19 -15.05
N CYS A 209 -6.18 -2.71 -15.42
CA CYS A 209 -6.62 -2.73 -16.80
C CYS A 209 -6.68 -1.30 -17.39
N TRP A 210 -7.25 -0.33 -16.66
CA TRP A 210 -7.27 1.08 -17.08
C TRP A 210 -5.88 1.69 -17.19
N MET A 211 -4.92 1.34 -16.31
CA MET A 211 -3.53 1.77 -16.44
C MET A 211 -2.89 1.28 -17.74
N PHE A 212 -3.21 0.06 -18.18
CA PHE A 212 -2.64 -0.52 -19.40
C PHE A 212 -3.35 -0.07 -20.67
N SER A 213 -4.64 0.21 -20.59
CA SER A 213 -5.49 0.35 -21.77
C SER A 213 -5.52 1.75 -22.35
N SER A 214 -5.03 2.77 -21.65
CA SER A 214 -5.23 4.16 -22.09
C SER A 214 -4.07 5.07 -21.71
N ASP A 215 -3.76 5.99 -22.62
CA ASP A 215 -3.05 7.22 -22.29
C ASP A 215 -4.04 8.27 -21.69
N TRP A 216 -3.56 9.44 -21.38
CA TRP A 216 -4.40 10.51 -20.82
C TRP A 216 -5.59 10.86 -21.72
N PHE A 217 -5.38 10.94 -23.02
CA PHE A 217 -6.40 11.38 -23.98
C PHE A 217 -7.43 10.27 -24.29
N GLY A 218 -7.00 9.03 -24.21
CA GLY A 218 -7.86 7.87 -24.38
C GLY A 218 -8.73 7.52 -23.17
N LEU A 219 -8.48 8.11 -22.00
CA LEU A 219 -9.30 7.89 -20.81
C LEU A 219 -10.66 8.62 -20.93
N PRO A 220 -11.77 8.01 -20.46
CA PRO A 220 -13.08 8.64 -20.51
C PRO A 220 -13.11 9.96 -19.73
N ALA A 221 -13.79 10.96 -20.28
CA ALA A 221 -14.11 12.20 -19.58
C ALA A 221 -15.44 12.05 -18.83
N GLY A 222 -15.50 12.63 -17.61
CA GLY A 222 -16.78 12.84 -16.93
C GLY A 222 -17.42 11.67 -16.21
N GLY A 223 -16.85 11.16 -15.12
CA GLY A 223 -17.54 10.49 -13.98
C GLY A 223 -18.48 9.30 -14.27
N GLY A 224 -18.46 8.73 -15.47
CA GLY A 224 -19.35 7.62 -15.84
C GLY A 224 -18.90 6.26 -15.32
N ARG A 225 -19.81 5.27 -15.40
CA ARG A 225 -19.51 3.87 -15.09
C ARG A 225 -19.01 3.16 -16.34
N TYR A 226 -17.81 2.61 -16.26
CA TYR A 226 -17.16 1.94 -17.39
C TYR A 226 -16.47 0.66 -16.93
N ALA A 227 -16.51 -0.35 -17.84
CA ALA A 227 -15.71 -1.55 -17.73
C ALA A 227 -14.51 -1.44 -18.69
N CYS A 228 -13.32 -1.68 -18.21
CA CYS A 228 -12.10 -1.51 -18.99
C CYS A 228 -12.07 -2.37 -20.26
N HIS A 229 -12.54 -3.62 -20.18
CA HIS A 229 -12.55 -4.55 -21.32
C HIS A 229 -13.48 -4.10 -22.47
N GLN A 230 -14.49 -3.29 -22.17
CA GLN A 230 -15.42 -2.73 -23.16
C GLN A 230 -14.90 -1.40 -23.76
N TRP A 231 -13.84 -0.83 -23.17
CA TRP A 231 -13.26 0.40 -23.65
C TRP A 231 -12.35 0.13 -24.86
N GLN A 232 -12.67 0.74 -25.99
CA GLN A 232 -11.88 0.61 -27.24
C GLN A 232 -10.72 1.62 -27.28
N GLY A 233 -9.90 1.67 -26.25
CA GLY A 233 -8.72 2.53 -26.23
C GLY A 233 -7.61 2.02 -27.15
N THR A 234 -6.89 2.92 -27.75
CA THR A 234 -5.79 2.66 -28.70
C THR A 234 -4.46 2.31 -28.02
N ALA A 235 -4.37 2.41 -26.70
CA ALA A 235 -3.10 2.46 -26.01
C ALA A 235 -2.48 1.10 -25.63
N MET A 236 -3.06 -0.02 -26.02
CA MET A 236 -2.43 -1.35 -25.84
C MET A 236 -1.02 -1.42 -26.44
N GLU A 237 -0.78 -0.66 -27.53
CA GLU A 237 0.53 -0.56 -28.17
C GLU A 237 1.57 0.17 -27.31
N GLN A 238 1.12 1.02 -26.36
CA GLN A 238 2.00 1.79 -25.48
C GLN A 238 2.47 1.01 -24.24
N VAL A 239 1.81 -0.12 -23.92
CA VAL A 239 2.20 -0.93 -22.73
C VAL A 239 3.69 -1.29 -22.77
N ALA A 240 4.24 -1.54 -23.95
CA ALA A 240 5.66 -1.84 -24.11
C ALA A 240 6.57 -0.69 -23.66
N ASN A 241 6.12 0.55 -23.79
CA ASN A 241 6.92 1.75 -23.52
C ASN A 241 6.70 2.32 -22.11
N ASP A 242 5.51 2.13 -21.53
CA ASP A 242 5.15 2.66 -20.22
C ASP A 242 5.84 1.92 -19.07
N ASP A 243 6.09 2.59 -17.97
CA ASP A 243 6.57 2.01 -16.72
C ASP A 243 5.48 2.07 -15.64
N TYR A 244 5.37 0.98 -14.85
CA TYR A 244 4.25 0.75 -13.93
C TYR A 244 4.73 0.63 -12.48
N PHE A 245 4.16 1.48 -11.63
CA PHE A 245 4.41 1.52 -10.20
C PHE A 245 3.10 1.40 -9.43
N PHE A 246 3.18 0.77 -8.28
CA PHE A 246 2.09 0.66 -7.33
C PHE A 246 2.54 1.23 -6.00
N ILE A 247 1.72 2.06 -5.39
CA ILE A 247 1.93 2.54 -4.03
C ILE A 247 0.74 2.06 -3.23
N THR A 248 0.99 1.24 -2.23
CA THR A 248 -0.05 0.59 -1.46
C THR A 248 0.11 0.91 0.01
N HIS A 249 -0.99 0.93 0.74
CA HIS A 249 -0.97 1.14 2.18
C HIS A 249 -1.70 -0.01 2.89
N SER A 250 -1.10 -0.57 3.94
CA SER A 250 -1.73 -1.54 4.83
C SER A 250 -2.29 -2.75 4.04
N LEU A 251 -3.58 -3.08 4.20
CA LEU A 251 -4.28 -4.15 3.47
C LEU A 251 -4.16 -4.02 1.94
N GLY A 252 -4.06 -2.80 1.41
CA GLY A 252 -3.86 -2.56 -0.02
C GLY A 252 -2.64 -3.28 -0.60
N SER A 253 -1.61 -3.53 0.23
CA SER A 253 -0.41 -4.30 -0.17
C SER A 253 -0.78 -5.75 -0.52
N ARG A 254 -1.60 -6.38 0.29
CA ARG A 254 -2.06 -7.74 0.06
C ARG A 254 -3.00 -7.83 -1.12
N ILE A 255 -3.98 -6.92 -1.21
CA ILE A 255 -4.94 -6.88 -2.32
C ILE A 255 -4.19 -6.74 -3.66
N THR A 256 -3.21 -5.84 -3.72
CA THR A 256 -2.42 -5.63 -4.94
C THR A 256 -1.57 -6.85 -5.31
N LEU A 257 -0.92 -7.49 -4.34
CA LEU A 257 -0.15 -8.71 -4.59
C LEU A 257 -1.05 -9.84 -5.08
N ASP A 258 -2.19 -10.08 -4.45
CA ASP A 258 -3.16 -11.10 -4.86
C ASP A 258 -3.69 -10.83 -6.27
N THR A 259 -3.97 -9.55 -6.60
CA THR A 259 -4.36 -9.15 -7.95
C THR A 259 -3.28 -9.46 -8.98
N ILE A 260 -2.01 -9.11 -8.72
CA ILE A 260 -0.91 -9.40 -9.63
C ILE A 260 -0.72 -10.92 -9.77
N GLN A 261 -0.85 -11.68 -8.69
CA GLN A 261 -0.79 -13.15 -8.73
C GLN A 261 -1.97 -13.75 -9.48
N SER A 262 -3.16 -13.15 -9.45
CA SER A 262 -4.32 -13.63 -10.18
C SER A 262 -4.11 -13.62 -11.70
N PHE A 263 -3.29 -12.73 -12.24
CA PHE A 263 -2.92 -12.75 -13.66
C PHE A 263 -2.22 -14.06 -14.08
N VAL A 264 -1.67 -14.79 -13.12
CA VAL A 264 -1.00 -16.08 -13.34
C VAL A 264 -1.97 -17.24 -13.27
N THR A 265 -2.91 -17.20 -12.32
CA THR A 265 -3.77 -18.34 -11.97
C THR A 265 -5.07 -18.37 -12.76
N ASP A 266 -5.54 -17.24 -13.25
CA ASP A 266 -6.83 -17.09 -13.90
C ASP A 266 -6.82 -17.59 -15.36
N SER A 267 -6.53 -18.89 -15.54
CA SER A 267 -6.74 -19.56 -16.81
C SER A 267 -8.25 -19.74 -17.14
N LYS A 268 -9.11 -19.66 -16.13
CA LYS A 268 -10.58 -19.83 -16.28
C LYS A 268 -11.32 -18.51 -16.55
N SER A 269 -10.80 -17.39 -16.14
CA SER A 269 -11.36 -16.07 -16.44
C SER A 269 -10.79 -15.43 -17.70
N ALA A 270 -9.81 -16.07 -18.32
CA ALA A 270 -9.36 -15.71 -19.65
C ALA A 270 -10.42 -16.21 -20.66
N LEU A 271 -11.36 -15.36 -21.00
CA LEU A 271 -12.20 -15.57 -22.19
C LEU A 271 -11.26 -15.84 -23.38
N PRO A 272 -11.43 -16.93 -24.14
CA PRO A 272 -10.58 -17.23 -25.28
C PRO A 272 -10.53 -16.05 -26.24
N GLY A 273 -9.32 -15.59 -26.59
CA GLY A 273 -9.10 -14.36 -27.36
C GLY A 273 -9.27 -13.08 -26.54
N SER A 274 -9.32 -13.20 -25.22
CA SER A 274 -9.53 -12.07 -24.33
C SER A 274 -8.32 -11.14 -24.28
N ARG A 275 -8.61 -9.88 -24.01
CA ARG A 275 -7.64 -8.81 -23.74
C ARG A 275 -6.60 -9.19 -22.68
N LEU A 276 -6.95 -10.08 -21.75
CA LEU A 276 -6.07 -10.56 -20.69
C LEU A 276 -4.90 -11.40 -21.21
N GLU A 277 -5.13 -12.24 -22.22
CA GLU A 277 -4.07 -13.03 -22.84
C GLU A 277 -3.11 -12.13 -23.63
N SER A 278 -3.64 -11.12 -24.31
CA SER A 278 -2.83 -10.09 -24.96
C SER A 278 -2.02 -9.29 -23.95
N ILE A 279 -2.61 -8.92 -22.82
CA ILE A 279 -1.90 -8.23 -21.72
C ILE A 279 -0.77 -9.09 -21.16
N ARG A 280 -0.99 -10.39 -20.93
CA ARG A 280 0.07 -11.31 -20.46
C ARG A 280 1.30 -11.31 -21.38
N GLY A 281 1.08 -11.29 -22.69
CA GLY A 281 2.17 -11.20 -23.67
C GLY A 281 2.97 -9.89 -23.52
N LEU A 282 2.26 -8.78 -23.33
CA LEU A 282 2.85 -7.44 -23.24
C LEU A 282 3.60 -7.19 -21.94
N VAL A 283 3.13 -7.74 -20.81
CA VAL A 283 3.76 -7.51 -19.48
C VAL A 283 4.89 -8.47 -19.16
N ARG A 284 5.05 -9.55 -19.94
CA ARG A 284 6.10 -10.57 -19.72
C ARG A 284 7.51 -9.99 -19.59
N ASP A 285 7.80 -8.93 -20.33
CA ASP A 285 9.11 -8.29 -20.33
C ASP A 285 9.13 -6.98 -19.54
N LYS A 286 8.06 -6.72 -18.74
CA LYS A 286 7.94 -5.55 -17.87
C LYS A 286 8.41 -5.82 -16.46
N ASP A 287 9.00 -4.79 -15.86
CA ASP A 287 9.22 -4.68 -14.43
C ASP A 287 8.08 -3.92 -13.80
N PHE A 288 7.50 -4.47 -12.73
CA PHE A 288 6.60 -3.74 -11.85
C PHE A 288 7.31 -3.44 -10.54
N THR A 289 7.03 -2.28 -9.97
CA THR A 289 7.52 -1.92 -8.64
C THR A 289 6.34 -1.60 -7.73
N VAL A 290 6.27 -2.27 -6.58
CA VAL A 290 5.25 -2.09 -5.57
C VAL A 290 5.89 -1.57 -4.29
N PHE A 291 5.61 -0.33 -3.93
CA PHE A 291 5.96 0.26 -2.64
C PHE A 291 4.82 -0.05 -1.65
N MET A 292 5.10 -0.90 -0.67
CA MET A 292 4.13 -1.36 0.32
C MET A 292 4.32 -0.63 1.64
N LEU A 293 3.56 0.43 1.86
CA LEU A 293 3.60 1.24 3.08
C LEU A 293 2.78 0.57 4.17
N ALA A 294 3.26 0.55 5.41
CA ALA A 294 2.66 -0.21 6.52
C ALA A 294 2.44 -1.68 6.12
N ASN A 295 3.49 -2.33 5.61
CA ASN A 295 3.39 -3.66 5.00
C ASN A 295 2.83 -4.72 5.95
N GLN A 296 1.80 -5.43 5.51
CA GLN A 296 1.11 -6.47 6.28
C GLN A 296 1.26 -7.88 5.68
N LEU A 297 2.08 -8.08 4.66
CA LEU A 297 2.15 -9.37 3.97
C LEU A 297 2.37 -10.57 4.90
N PRO A 298 3.31 -10.53 5.90
CA PRO A 298 3.50 -11.66 6.79
C PRO A 298 2.26 -11.97 7.65
N LEU A 299 1.60 -10.94 8.19
CA LEU A 299 0.39 -11.08 8.97
C LEU A 299 -0.75 -11.68 8.13
N LEU A 300 -0.94 -11.17 6.93
CA LEU A 300 -2.03 -11.57 6.03
C LEU A 300 -1.75 -12.86 5.25
N GLN A 301 -0.60 -13.48 5.47
CA GLN A 301 -0.29 -14.82 4.97
C GLN A 301 -0.75 -15.91 5.92
N LEU A 302 -0.96 -15.59 7.21
CA LEU A 302 -1.40 -16.57 8.20
C LEU A 302 -2.73 -17.21 7.79
N GLY A 303 -2.79 -18.55 7.84
CA GLY A 303 -3.98 -19.32 7.45
C GLY A 303 -4.28 -19.38 5.96
N ARG A 304 -3.39 -18.88 5.10
CA ARG A 304 -3.54 -18.93 3.64
C ARG A 304 -2.61 -19.97 3.02
N GLU A 305 -3.10 -20.65 2.00
CA GLU A 305 -2.27 -21.54 1.18
C GLU A 305 -1.26 -20.72 0.35
N ALA A 306 -0.09 -21.32 0.17
CA ALA A 306 0.89 -20.77 -0.74
C ALA A 306 0.43 -20.95 -2.22
N PRO A 307 0.84 -20.08 -3.15
CA PRO A 307 0.60 -20.29 -4.58
C PRO A 307 1.16 -21.65 -5.05
N ALA A 308 0.52 -22.23 -6.07
CA ALA A 308 0.89 -23.54 -6.61
C ALA A 308 2.33 -23.61 -7.16
N VAL A 309 2.90 -22.48 -7.57
CA VAL A 309 4.26 -22.41 -8.11
C VAL A 309 5.12 -21.49 -7.26
N THR A 310 5.73 -22.04 -6.23
CA THR A 310 6.66 -21.35 -5.33
C THR A 310 8.04 -22.00 -5.35
N GLY A 311 9.08 -21.31 -4.87
CA GLY A 311 10.43 -21.85 -4.74
C GLY A 311 11.20 -22.06 -6.07
N LYS A 312 10.62 -21.67 -7.22
CA LYS A 312 11.17 -21.93 -8.56
C LYS A 312 11.72 -20.67 -9.23
N PHE A 313 12.20 -19.71 -8.46
CA PHE A 313 12.71 -18.44 -8.98
C PHE A 313 13.80 -18.64 -10.05
N ARG A 314 14.73 -19.57 -9.85
CA ARG A 314 15.83 -19.80 -10.80
C ARG A 314 15.33 -20.29 -12.15
N GLU A 315 14.29 -21.11 -12.16
CA GLU A 315 13.73 -21.69 -13.38
C GLU A 315 13.02 -20.64 -14.24
N TYR A 316 12.29 -19.71 -13.63
CA TYR A 316 11.48 -18.70 -14.34
C TYR A 316 12.22 -17.38 -14.58
N CYS A 317 13.12 -16.97 -13.65
CA CYS A 317 13.55 -15.58 -13.56
C CYS A 317 15.02 -15.33 -13.93
N THR A 318 15.80 -16.38 -14.16
CA THR A 318 17.19 -16.23 -14.61
C THR A 318 17.29 -16.25 -16.14
N ALA A 319 18.38 -15.69 -16.66
CA ALA A 319 18.62 -15.64 -18.12
C ALA A 319 18.58 -17.03 -18.77
N ASN A 320 19.09 -18.06 -18.07
CA ASN A 320 19.17 -19.45 -18.53
C ASN A 320 18.10 -20.35 -17.92
N GLY A 321 17.03 -19.77 -17.31
CA GLY A 321 15.97 -20.54 -16.68
C GLY A 321 15.15 -21.33 -17.72
N GLU A 322 14.94 -22.62 -17.47
CA GLU A 322 14.25 -23.52 -18.39
C GLU A 322 12.79 -23.11 -18.64
N LEU A 323 12.14 -22.48 -17.67
CA LEU A 323 10.76 -22.02 -17.70
C LEU A 323 10.61 -20.51 -17.95
N LYS A 324 11.69 -19.82 -18.34
CA LYS A 324 11.69 -18.37 -18.56
C LYS A 324 10.59 -17.89 -19.52
N ALA A 325 10.28 -18.66 -20.56
CA ALA A 325 9.23 -18.33 -21.51
C ALA A 325 7.81 -18.35 -20.91
N GLN A 326 7.64 -19.01 -19.75
CA GLN A 326 6.35 -19.15 -19.07
C GLN A 326 6.17 -18.14 -17.93
N ARG A 327 7.14 -17.24 -17.69
CA ARG A 327 6.99 -16.15 -16.73
C ARG A 327 5.92 -15.17 -17.18
N ILE A 328 5.30 -14.51 -16.22
CA ILE A 328 4.27 -13.49 -16.46
C ILE A 328 4.87 -12.09 -16.44
N LEU A 329 5.83 -11.84 -15.53
CA LEU A 329 6.57 -10.59 -15.45
C LEU A 329 8.06 -10.85 -15.61
N HIS A 330 8.78 -9.86 -16.13
CA HIS A 330 10.24 -9.89 -16.07
C HIS A 330 10.69 -9.81 -14.61
N ARG A 331 10.06 -8.92 -13.83
CA ARG A 331 10.37 -8.73 -12.42
C ARG A 331 9.24 -8.03 -11.68
N LEU A 332 8.94 -8.48 -10.47
CA LEU A 332 8.15 -7.76 -9.49
C LEU A 332 9.07 -7.27 -8.36
N ASN A 333 9.41 -5.99 -8.36
CA ASN A 333 10.13 -5.38 -7.26
C ASN A 333 9.13 -5.04 -6.14
N ILE A 334 9.31 -5.63 -4.98
CA ILE A 334 8.52 -5.35 -3.78
C ILE A 334 9.41 -4.60 -2.80
N VAL A 335 9.01 -3.39 -2.42
CA VAL A 335 9.69 -2.57 -1.42
C VAL A 335 8.75 -2.43 -0.22
N ALA A 336 9.01 -3.21 0.82
CA ALA A 336 8.15 -3.32 2.00
C ALA A 336 8.61 -2.35 3.10
N PHE A 337 7.80 -1.34 3.39
CA PHE A 337 8.02 -0.38 4.47
C PHE A 337 7.31 -0.84 5.74
N SER A 338 8.03 -0.83 6.86
CA SER A 338 7.50 -1.13 8.19
C SER A 338 8.08 -0.20 9.25
N ASP A 339 7.25 0.24 10.19
CA ASP A 339 7.68 0.94 11.41
C ASP A 339 7.66 -0.06 12.57
N PRO A 340 8.73 -0.20 13.36
CA PRO A 340 8.73 -1.06 14.55
C PRO A 340 7.65 -0.72 15.59
N ASN A 341 7.12 0.50 15.58
CA ASN A 341 6.04 0.94 16.47
C ASN A 341 4.64 0.79 15.84
N ASP A 342 4.56 0.42 14.58
CA ASP A 342 3.31 0.08 13.92
C ASP A 342 2.93 -1.36 14.26
N ILE A 343 1.90 -1.52 15.09
CA ILE A 343 1.45 -2.84 15.58
C ILE A 343 0.87 -3.75 14.47
N LEU A 344 0.63 -3.21 13.29
CA LEU A 344 0.05 -3.95 12.15
C LEU A 344 1.06 -4.18 11.02
N SER A 345 2.23 -3.55 11.03
CA SER A 345 3.21 -3.71 9.96
C SER A 345 4.36 -4.64 10.35
N TYR A 346 4.87 -5.35 9.37
CA TYR A 346 5.92 -6.35 9.56
C TYR A 346 6.96 -6.26 8.44
N PRO A 347 8.26 -6.33 8.75
CA PRO A 347 9.27 -6.58 7.73
C PRO A 347 9.07 -7.98 7.15
N VAL A 348 9.43 -8.15 5.89
CA VAL A 348 9.30 -9.44 5.20
C VAL A 348 10.59 -10.23 5.33
N GLN A 349 10.50 -11.51 5.67
CA GLN A 349 11.65 -12.40 5.79
C GLN A 349 12.27 -12.71 4.42
N ASP A 350 13.57 -13.03 4.39
CA ASP A 350 14.34 -13.26 3.16
C ASP A 350 13.76 -14.39 2.27
N ASP A 351 13.24 -15.43 2.89
CA ASP A 351 12.66 -16.61 2.22
C ASP A 351 11.17 -16.47 1.91
N PHE A 352 10.50 -15.43 2.40
CA PHE A 352 9.05 -15.22 2.22
C PHE A 352 8.64 -15.24 0.75
N ALA A 353 9.38 -14.57 -0.11
CA ALA A 353 9.08 -14.53 -1.53
C ALA A 353 9.15 -15.93 -2.16
N GLN A 354 10.08 -16.76 -1.73
CA GLN A 354 10.23 -18.13 -2.23
C GLN A 354 9.12 -19.07 -1.73
N GLN A 355 8.58 -18.82 -0.55
CA GLN A 355 7.58 -19.69 0.06
C GLN A 355 6.15 -19.27 -0.25
N HIS A 356 5.89 -17.97 -0.41
CA HIS A 356 4.54 -17.42 -0.40
C HIS A 356 4.20 -16.53 -1.61
N ILE A 357 5.11 -16.35 -2.57
CA ILE A 357 4.85 -15.60 -3.79
C ILE A 357 5.07 -16.49 -5.00
N ASP A 358 4.19 -16.34 -6.01
CA ASP A 358 4.30 -17.13 -7.24
C ASP A 358 5.60 -16.81 -7.99
N SER A 359 6.37 -17.85 -8.29
CA SER A 359 7.67 -17.71 -8.95
C SER A 359 7.60 -17.14 -10.36
N ARG A 360 6.42 -17.26 -11.04
CA ARG A 360 6.23 -16.79 -12.42
C ARG A 360 6.17 -15.27 -12.55
N ILE A 361 5.96 -14.56 -11.44
CA ILE A 361 6.03 -13.08 -11.42
C ILE A 361 7.41 -12.54 -11.03
N CYS A 362 8.39 -13.41 -10.86
CA CYS A 362 9.79 -13.07 -10.57
C CYS A 362 9.94 -12.06 -9.41
N PRO A 363 9.48 -12.39 -8.19
CA PRO A 363 9.49 -11.47 -7.07
C PRO A 363 10.92 -11.17 -6.59
N ARG A 364 11.18 -9.90 -6.30
CA ARG A 364 12.41 -9.38 -5.72
C ARG A 364 12.05 -8.46 -4.57
N LEU A 365 12.52 -8.77 -3.37
CA LEU A 365 12.06 -8.16 -2.14
C LEU A 365 13.14 -7.30 -1.49
N ALA A 366 12.82 -6.06 -1.18
CA ALA A 366 13.58 -5.17 -0.31
C ALA A 366 12.73 -4.74 0.90
N ASN A 367 13.34 -4.65 2.07
CA ASN A 367 12.72 -4.11 3.27
C ASN A 367 13.24 -2.71 3.56
N VAL A 368 12.35 -1.85 4.02
CA VAL A 368 12.66 -0.52 4.59
C VAL A 368 12.02 -0.46 5.98
N SER A 369 12.84 -0.64 7.00
CA SER A 369 12.43 -0.42 8.41
C SER A 369 12.65 1.04 8.76
N ILE A 370 11.56 1.77 9.03
CA ILE A 370 11.60 3.22 9.20
C ILE A 370 10.68 3.67 10.34
N ASN A 371 11.22 4.38 11.33
CA ASN A 371 10.41 5.01 12.36
C ASN A 371 9.72 6.25 11.80
N VAL A 372 8.47 6.17 11.41
CA VAL A 372 7.67 7.34 10.99
C VAL A 372 7.07 8.08 12.18
N ALA A 373 6.69 7.35 13.23
CA ALA A 373 6.31 7.92 14.50
C ALA A 373 7.54 8.23 15.35
N GLN A 374 7.55 9.43 15.96
CA GLN A 374 8.59 9.80 16.89
C GLN A 374 8.36 9.17 18.26
N GLN A 375 9.39 8.54 18.81
CA GLN A 375 9.36 8.06 20.18
C GLN A 375 9.49 9.23 21.15
N ARG A 376 8.67 9.21 22.19
CA ARG A 376 8.69 10.19 23.29
C ARG A 376 9.01 9.46 24.57
N ASP A 377 9.93 10.00 25.34
CA ASP A 377 10.23 9.49 26.66
C ASP A 377 9.21 10.01 27.67
N ILE A 378 8.61 9.10 28.44
CA ILE A 378 7.67 9.43 29.50
C ILE A 378 8.43 9.35 30.84
N PHE A 379 8.90 10.50 31.31
CA PHE A 379 9.56 10.69 32.61
C PHE A 379 10.79 9.77 32.85
N GLY A 380 11.48 9.33 31.78
CA GLY A 380 12.65 8.44 31.93
C GLY A 380 12.32 7.00 32.32
N ALA A 381 11.02 6.65 32.39
CA ALA A 381 10.56 5.32 32.81
C ALA A 381 10.08 4.44 31.64
N ALA A 382 9.60 5.03 30.55
CA ALA A 382 9.11 4.31 29.37
C ALA A 382 9.17 5.20 28.13
N SER A 383 9.40 4.60 26.98
CA SER A 383 9.25 5.27 25.68
C SER A 383 7.91 4.91 25.04
N PHE A 384 7.28 5.87 24.41
CA PHE A 384 6.00 5.72 23.70
C PHE A 384 6.08 6.31 22.29
N ALA A 385 5.58 5.59 21.31
CA ALA A 385 5.27 6.11 19.99
C ALA A 385 3.79 5.88 19.71
N ASP A 386 3.12 6.87 19.11
CA ASP A 386 1.70 6.75 18.79
C ASP A 386 1.50 5.72 17.69
N PRO A 387 0.80 4.57 17.94
CA PRO A 387 0.62 3.51 16.96
C PRO A 387 -0.16 3.93 15.72
N LEU A 388 -1.09 4.89 15.84
CA LEU A 388 -1.84 5.41 14.70
C LEU A 388 -0.95 6.27 13.80
N THR A 389 -0.10 7.09 14.39
CA THR A 389 0.92 7.84 13.64
C THR A 389 1.93 6.89 13.00
N ALA A 390 2.36 5.83 13.69
CA ALA A 390 3.25 4.81 13.15
C ALA A 390 2.62 4.10 11.93
N HIS A 391 1.30 3.84 11.95
CA HIS A 391 0.61 3.17 10.86
C HIS A 391 0.31 4.09 9.66
N ASN A 392 -0.04 5.35 9.90
CA ASN A 392 -0.51 6.27 8.84
C ASN A 392 0.56 7.26 8.38
N GLY A 393 1.62 7.47 9.16
CA GLY A 393 2.60 8.53 8.92
C GLY A 393 3.48 8.35 7.69
N TYR A 394 3.51 7.18 7.07
CA TYR A 394 4.31 6.90 5.86
C TYR A 394 4.00 7.87 4.71
N LEU A 395 2.73 8.23 4.54
CA LEU A 395 2.30 9.12 3.46
C LEU A 395 2.77 10.57 3.65
N GLU A 396 3.26 10.90 4.84
CA GLU A 396 3.73 12.24 5.19
C GLU A 396 5.24 12.31 5.43
N ASP A 397 5.90 11.17 5.63
CA ASP A 397 7.33 11.13 5.95
C ASP A 397 8.18 11.44 4.69
N PRO A 398 9.03 12.49 4.74
CA PRO A 398 9.82 12.90 3.58
C PRO A 398 10.84 11.85 3.15
N ARG A 399 11.30 10.97 4.05
CA ARG A 399 12.23 9.87 3.72
C ARG A 399 11.52 8.80 2.90
N VAL A 400 10.26 8.48 3.22
CA VAL A 400 9.43 7.56 2.42
C VAL A 400 9.21 8.15 1.03
N ILE A 401 8.83 9.42 0.94
CA ILE A 401 8.65 10.12 -0.34
C ILE A 401 9.95 10.09 -1.15
N SER A 402 11.09 10.40 -0.52
CA SER A 402 12.41 10.36 -1.17
C SER A 402 12.77 8.96 -1.70
N LEU A 403 12.49 7.90 -0.95
CA LEU A 403 12.75 6.53 -1.39
C LEU A 403 11.82 6.10 -2.53
N ILE A 404 10.57 6.55 -2.56
CA ILE A 404 9.66 6.30 -3.68
C ILE A 404 10.10 7.07 -4.93
N THR A 405 10.53 8.32 -4.77
CA THR A 405 10.93 9.16 -5.90
C THR A 405 12.29 8.76 -6.47
N ASN A 406 13.29 8.59 -5.63
CA ASN A 406 14.69 8.40 -6.05
C ASN A 406 15.14 6.94 -6.02
N GLY A 407 14.41 6.07 -5.30
CA GLY A 407 14.90 4.72 -5.00
C GLY A 407 16.17 4.74 -4.15
N THR A 408 16.97 3.70 -4.27
CA THR A 408 18.27 3.58 -3.58
C THR A 408 19.44 4.13 -4.40
N GLY A 409 19.18 4.54 -5.67
CA GLY A 409 20.20 5.05 -6.60
C GLY A 409 21.26 4.02 -7.00
N ASP A 410 21.82 4.18 -8.18
CA ASP A 410 23.04 3.48 -8.60
C ASP A 410 24.28 4.39 -8.52
N GLY A 411 24.09 5.66 -8.21
CA GLY A 411 25.10 6.69 -8.25
C GLY A 411 25.64 7.09 -6.87
N GLU A 412 26.87 7.57 -6.87
CA GLU A 412 27.64 7.98 -5.69
C GLU A 412 27.04 9.13 -4.85
N LYS A 413 25.85 9.67 -5.17
CA LYS A 413 25.39 10.94 -4.58
C LYS A 413 23.92 11.05 -4.19
N THR A 414 23.08 10.05 -4.36
CA THR A 414 21.75 10.06 -3.73
C THR A 414 21.80 9.21 -2.48
N GLU A 415 22.28 9.80 -1.41
CA GLU A 415 21.99 9.25 -0.09
C GLU A 415 20.48 9.24 0.06
N PRO A 416 19.83 8.05 0.13
CA PRO A 416 18.40 8.01 0.30
C PRO A 416 18.05 8.78 1.57
N ALA A 417 17.17 9.76 1.43
CA ALA A 417 16.66 10.56 2.54
C ALA A 417 17.75 11.29 3.36
N ASP A 418 18.66 12.00 2.69
CA ASP A 418 19.68 12.84 3.33
C ASP A 418 20.60 12.09 4.31
N GLY A 419 21.01 10.87 4.00
CA GLY A 419 21.90 10.07 4.85
C GLY A 419 21.24 9.44 6.08
N LYS A 420 19.91 9.55 6.22
CA LYS A 420 19.18 8.99 7.36
C LYS A 420 18.82 7.51 7.22
N CYS A 421 19.06 6.92 6.05
CA CYS A 421 18.81 5.50 5.78
C CYS A 421 20.13 4.77 5.56
N SER A 422 20.33 3.65 6.26
CA SER A 422 21.52 2.81 6.14
C SER A 422 21.17 1.43 5.58
N TRP A 423 22.10 0.84 4.79
CA TRP A 423 21.99 -0.54 4.35
C TRP A 423 22.44 -1.50 5.44
N GLN A 424 21.68 -2.60 5.58
CA GLN A 424 22.06 -3.76 6.39
C GLN A 424 21.93 -5.02 5.56
N GLU A 425 22.77 -6.00 5.84
CA GLU A 425 22.57 -7.34 5.28
C GLU A 425 21.26 -7.95 5.80
N MET A 426 20.52 -8.64 4.93
CA MET A 426 19.34 -9.40 5.33
C MET A 426 19.76 -10.49 6.33
N ARG A 427 19.17 -10.46 7.49
CA ARG A 427 19.36 -11.53 8.49
C ARG A 427 18.58 -12.75 8.03
N ARG A 428 19.27 -13.86 7.82
CA ARG A 428 18.61 -15.17 7.69
C ARG A 428 17.90 -15.46 9.00
N THR A 429 16.63 -15.84 8.91
CA THR A 429 15.90 -16.32 10.09
C THR A 429 16.68 -17.47 10.73
N PRO A 430 16.97 -17.45 12.04
CA PRO A 430 17.49 -18.63 12.72
C PRO A 430 16.51 -19.77 12.45
N LYS A 431 17.01 -20.92 11.96
CA LYS A 431 16.16 -22.13 11.94
C LYS A 431 15.62 -22.34 13.34
N PRO A 432 14.29 -22.56 13.51
CA PRO A 432 13.77 -22.94 14.81
C PRO A 432 14.60 -24.10 15.33
N GLU A 433 15.20 -23.93 16.49
CA GLU A 433 15.86 -25.04 17.18
C GLU A 433 14.79 -26.10 17.38
N THR A 434 15.00 -27.27 16.79
CA THR A 434 14.14 -28.43 17.03
C THR A 434 14.15 -28.66 18.55
N PRO A 435 12.99 -28.61 19.22
CA PRO A 435 12.98 -28.89 20.66
C PRO A 435 13.70 -30.20 20.88
N ALA A 436 14.76 -30.18 21.69
CA ALA A 436 15.43 -31.40 22.10
C ALA A 436 14.37 -32.32 22.68
N ALA A 437 14.26 -33.54 22.13
CA ALA A 437 13.38 -34.58 22.69
C ALA A 437 13.74 -34.71 24.18
N GLN A 438 12.81 -34.34 25.05
CA GLN A 438 12.97 -34.57 26.47
C GLN A 438 13.06 -36.09 26.70
N PRO A 439 14.00 -36.54 27.48
CA PRO A 439 14.21 -38.00 27.76
C PRO A 439 13.04 -38.64 28.49
#